data_bc14a1954adc4bb1eee7cbd6b4c7f476
#
_entry.id   bc14a1954adc4bb1eee7cbd6b4c7f476
#
_cell.length_a   1.000
_cell.length_b   1.000
_cell.length_c   1.000
_cell.angle_alpha   90.00
_cell.angle_beta   90.00
_cell.angle_gamma   90.00
#
_symmetry.space_group_name_H-M   'P 1'
#
loop_
_entity.id
_entity.type
_entity.pdbx_description
1 polymer ?
#
loop_
_entity_poly.entity_id
_entity_poly.type
_entity_poly.pdbx_seq_one_letter_code
_entity_poly.pdbx_strand_id
1 'polypeptide(L)'
;MKRICLWCCGLALALTALAAPAAAAYDPDTDYMAAMSAAVTAGDYAAGAAAAAARAEKLADMELDYAPVDFEELWLLSKIIYAEAGSNWLDMDWKMAVGEVVLNRMASPEFPDSMREVLEQPGQYYGRNNPYFNNLKPLPESVEAARRLLEGERVLSQPGVVFQSNFRQGSGVFLELRDQYLGSTYLCWSSHRELYQT
;
A
#
# COMPACT_ATOMS: atom_id res chain seq x y z
N MET A 1 -9.25 -10.48 -74.90
CA MET A 1 -10.26 -10.32 -73.79
C MET A 1 -10.00 -11.33 -72.73
N LYS A 2 -9.34 -10.93 -71.71
CA LYS A 2 -9.10 -11.80 -70.48
C LYS A 2 -9.69 -11.06 -69.29
N ARG A 3 -10.71 -11.65 -68.66
CA ARG A 3 -11.38 -11.13 -67.46
C ARG A 3 -10.54 -11.55 -66.24
N ILE A 4 -10.10 -10.57 -65.47
CA ILE A 4 -9.44 -10.81 -64.19
C ILE A 4 -10.53 -10.74 -63.09
N CYS A 5 -10.78 -11.87 -62.42
CA CYS A 5 -11.60 -11.94 -61.24
C CYS A 5 -10.77 -11.49 -60.00
N LEU A 6 -11.12 -10.31 -59.42
CA LEU A 6 -10.63 -9.94 -58.07
C LEU A 6 -11.44 -10.70 -57.04
N TRP A 7 -10.75 -11.56 -56.29
CA TRP A 7 -11.24 -12.12 -55.05
C TRP A 7 -10.93 -11.11 -53.91
N CYS A 8 -11.95 -10.48 -53.36
CA CYS A 8 -11.86 -9.76 -52.11
C CYS A 8 -11.91 -10.75 -50.95
N CYS A 9 -10.76 -11.08 -50.39
CA CYS A 9 -10.69 -11.72 -49.07
C CYS A 9 -11.02 -10.68 -48.01
N GLY A 10 -12.25 -10.70 -47.52
CA GLY A 10 -12.63 -9.96 -46.31
C GLY A 10 -12.05 -10.65 -45.06
N LEU A 11 -11.04 -10.03 -44.46
CA LEU A 11 -10.56 -10.41 -43.14
C LEU A 11 -11.56 -9.86 -42.13
N ALA A 12 -12.42 -10.72 -41.59
CA ALA A 12 -13.23 -10.38 -40.43
C ALA A 12 -12.32 -10.42 -39.16
N LEU A 13 -11.92 -9.25 -38.68
CA LEU A 13 -11.35 -9.11 -37.34
C LEU A 13 -12.46 -9.38 -36.33
N ALA A 14 -12.44 -10.56 -35.71
CA ALA A 14 -13.22 -10.83 -34.52
C ALA A 14 -12.62 -10.04 -33.36
N LEU A 15 -13.21 -8.88 -33.03
CA LEU A 15 -12.96 -8.23 -31.72
C LEU A 15 -13.53 -9.15 -30.64
N THR A 16 -12.68 -9.92 -30.00
CA THR A 16 -13.02 -10.53 -28.72
C THR A 16 -13.03 -9.40 -27.69
N ALA A 17 -14.22 -8.88 -27.39
CA ALA A 17 -14.40 -8.02 -26.24
C ALA A 17 -14.02 -8.88 -25.01
N LEU A 18 -12.88 -8.54 -24.34
CA LEU A 18 -12.64 -9.00 -23.01
C LEU A 18 -13.80 -8.47 -22.16
N ALA A 19 -14.68 -9.36 -21.74
CA ALA A 19 -15.68 -9.02 -20.75
C ALA A 19 -14.92 -8.59 -19.49
N ALA A 20 -15.10 -7.33 -19.08
CA ALA A 20 -14.66 -6.91 -17.76
C ALA A 20 -15.28 -7.86 -16.75
N PRO A 21 -14.54 -8.31 -15.70
CA PRO A 21 -15.14 -9.10 -14.64
C PRO A 21 -16.37 -8.35 -14.13
N ALA A 22 -17.50 -9.04 -14.07
CA ALA A 22 -18.71 -8.47 -13.49
C ALA A 22 -18.34 -7.95 -12.11
N ALA A 23 -18.58 -6.66 -11.86
CA ALA A 23 -18.42 -6.09 -10.53
C ALA A 23 -19.18 -7.01 -9.58
N ALA A 24 -18.49 -7.49 -8.54
CA ALA A 24 -19.13 -8.33 -7.54
C ALA A 24 -20.30 -7.53 -6.96
N ALA A 25 -21.51 -8.09 -7.00
CA ALA A 25 -22.67 -7.40 -6.49
C ALA A 25 -22.43 -7.05 -5.01
N TYR A 26 -22.66 -5.80 -4.65
CA TYR A 26 -22.60 -5.32 -3.27
C TYR A 26 -23.56 -6.11 -2.38
N ASP A 27 -23.04 -6.60 -1.24
CA ASP A 27 -23.81 -7.27 -0.20
C ASP A 27 -23.74 -6.43 1.10
N PRO A 28 -24.87 -5.91 1.60
CA PRO A 28 -24.88 -5.04 2.77
C PRO A 28 -24.36 -5.69 4.06
N ASP A 29 -24.42 -7.02 4.17
CA ASP A 29 -24.03 -7.75 5.37
C ASP A 29 -22.52 -8.13 5.36
N THR A 30 -21.84 -7.94 4.24
CA THR A 30 -20.41 -8.29 4.12
C THR A 30 -19.51 -7.25 4.78
N ASP A 31 -18.53 -7.74 5.58
CA ASP A 31 -17.40 -6.93 6.06
C ASP A 31 -16.31 -6.84 4.98
N TYR A 32 -16.42 -5.80 4.15
CA TYR A 32 -15.48 -5.59 3.05
C TYR A 32 -14.07 -5.22 3.51
N MET A 33 -13.89 -4.64 4.70
CA MET A 33 -12.54 -4.39 5.24
C MET A 33 -11.85 -5.71 5.61
N ALA A 34 -12.60 -6.63 6.23
CA ALA A 34 -12.06 -7.97 6.49
C ALA A 34 -11.75 -8.71 5.17
N ALA A 35 -12.60 -8.59 4.15
CA ALA A 35 -12.36 -9.19 2.84
C ALA A 35 -11.10 -8.62 2.15
N MET A 36 -10.91 -7.30 2.17
CA MET A 36 -9.69 -6.65 1.66
C MET A 36 -8.44 -7.14 2.40
N SER A 37 -8.48 -7.19 3.72
CA SER A 37 -7.37 -7.64 4.57
C SER A 37 -7.01 -9.11 4.31
N ALA A 38 -8.01 -9.97 4.16
CA ALA A 38 -7.83 -11.38 3.81
C ALA A 38 -7.19 -11.55 2.42
N ALA A 39 -7.61 -10.75 1.44
CA ALA A 39 -7.04 -10.75 0.10
C ALA A 39 -5.55 -10.34 0.09
N VAL A 40 -5.17 -9.32 0.87
CA VAL A 40 -3.76 -8.91 1.03
C VAL A 40 -2.93 -10.07 1.62
N THR A 41 -3.41 -10.70 2.67
CA THR A 41 -2.72 -11.85 3.30
C THR A 41 -2.59 -13.03 2.34
N ALA A 42 -3.62 -13.28 1.53
CA ALA A 42 -3.60 -14.34 0.50
C ALA A 42 -2.68 -14.01 -0.69
N GLY A 43 -2.37 -12.74 -0.90
CA GLY A 43 -1.66 -12.25 -2.07
C GLY A 43 -2.57 -12.19 -3.32
N ASP A 44 -3.88 -12.02 -3.13
CA ASP A 44 -4.89 -11.92 -4.20
C ASP A 44 -5.33 -10.46 -4.40
N TYR A 45 -4.59 -9.76 -5.25
CA TYR A 45 -4.88 -8.37 -5.57
C TYR A 45 -6.27 -8.20 -6.22
N ALA A 46 -6.68 -9.12 -7.09
CA ALA A 46 -7.94 -9.00 -7.80
C ALA A 46 -9.15 -9.12 -6.87
N ALA A 47 -9.11 -10.09 -5.94
CA ALA A 47 -10.14 -10.23 -4.91
C ALA A 47 -10.22 -9.00 -4.00
N GLY A 48 -9.06 -8.45 -3.61
CA GLY A 48 -9.02 -7.25 -2.77
C GLY A 48 -9.56 -6.00 -3.48
N ALA A 49 -9.20 -5.79 -4.74
CA ALA A 49 -9.74 -4.68 -5.54
C ALA A 49 -11.25 -4.80 -5.75
N ALA A 50 -11.78 -6.02 -5.95
CA ALA A 50 -13.22 -6.26 -6.03
C ALA A 50 -13.93 -5.94 -4.69
N ALA A 51 -13.35 -6.34 -3.56
CA ALA A 51 -13.89 -6.01 -2.24
C ALA A 51 -13.88 -4.50 -1.97
N ALA A 52 -12.82 -3.79 -2.40
CA ALA A 52 -12.74 -2.34 -2.29
C ALA A 52 -13.82 -1.62 -3.11
N ALA A 53 -14.07 -2.07 -4.34
CA ALA A 53 -15.13 -1.53 -5.19
C ALA A 53 -16.51 -1.72 -4.55
N ALA A 54 -16.82 -2.93 -4.07
CA ALA A 54 -18.08 -3.21 -3.38
C ALA A 54 -18.23 -2.41 -2.08
N ARG A 55 -17.14 -2.17 -1.34
CA ARG A 55 -17.14 -1.30 -0.17
C ARG A 55 -17.48 0.15 -0.54
N ALA A 56 -16.92 0.66 -1.63
CA ALA A 56 -17.23 2.02 -2.09
C ALA A 56 -18.71 2.18 -2.45
N GLU A 57 -19.32 1.18 -3.11
CA GLU A 57 -20.76 1.15 -3.38
C GLU A 57 -21.57 1.15 -2.08
N LYS A 58 -21.20 0.32 -1.09
CA LYS A 58 -21.84 0.28 0.21
C LYS A 58 -21.84 1.64 0.92
N LEU A 59 -20.69 2.30 0.93
CA LEU A 59 -20.54 3.60 1.60
C LEU A 59 -21.36 4.69 0.90
N ALA A 60 -21.39 4.66 -0.43
CA ALA A 60 -22.22 5.60 -1.22
C ALA A 60 -23.72 5.40 -0.97
N ASP A 61 -24.18 4.14 -0.86
CA ASP A 61 -25.58 3.82 -0.58
C ASP A 61 -26.00 4.26 0.85
N MET A 62 -25.05 4.26 1.78
CA MET A 62 -25.28 4.70 3.16
C MET A 62 -25.16 6.23 3.33
N GLU A 63 -24.90 6.99 2.27
CA GLU A 63 -24.66 8.44 2.30
C GLU A 63 -23.57 8.86 3.32
N LEU A 64 -22.60 7.97 3.58
CA LEU A 64 -21.51 8.26 4.51
C LEU A 64 -20.39 9.01 3.79
N ASP A 65 -20.12 10.22 4.26
CA ASP A 65 -18.95 11.02 3.85
C ASP A 65 -17.70 10.50 4.59
N TYR A 66 -17.30 9.27 4.26
CA TYR A 66 -16.15 8.61 4.83
C TYR A 66 -15.18 8.24 3.70
N ALA A 67 -13.96 8.79 3.76
CA ALA A 67 -12.93 8.43 2.79
C ALA A 67 -12.61 6.92 2.92
N PRO A 68 -12.92 6.12 1.90
CA PRO A 68 -12.62 4.69 1.95
C PRO A 68 -11.10 4.50 2.02
N VAL A 69 -10.65 3.52 2.80
CA VAL A 69 -9.25 3.07 2.74
C VAL A 69 -8.96 2.62 1.31
N ASP A 70 -7.96 3.22 0.67
CA ASP A 70 -7.52 2.82 -0.66
C ASP A 70 -6.91 1.42 -0.60
N PHE A 71 -7.34 0.53 -1.49
CA PHE A 71 -6.86 -0.85 -1.48
C PHE A 71 -5.41 -0.97 -1.94
N GLU A 72 -4.97 -0.15 -2.88
CA GLU A 72 -3.57 -0.16 -3.31
C GLU A 72 -2.64 0.30 -2.18
N GLU A 73 -3.05 1.33 -1.42
CA GLU A 73 -2.31 1.76 -0.24
C GLU A 73 -2.27 0.67 0.84
N LEU A 74 -3.39 0.00 1.11
CA LEU A 74 -3.42 -1.14 2.05
C LEU A 74 -2.48 -2.25 1.58
N TRP A 75 -2.49 -2.59 0.30
CA TRP A 75 -1.64 -3.60 -0.29
C TRP A 75 -0.16 -3.25 -0.17
N LEU A 76 0.23 -2.05 -0.54
CA LEU A 76 1.62 -1.60 -0.52
C LEU A 76 2.14 -1.41 0.91
N LEU A 77 1.36 -0.75 1.77
CA LEU A 77 1.74 -0.47 3.15
C LEU A 77 1.88 -1.76 3.97
N SER A 78 0.98 -2.71 3.78
CA SER A 78 1.09 -4.03 4.42
C SER A 78 2.37 -4.75 4.03
N LYS A 79 2.75 -4.70 2.75
CA LYS A 79 3.96 -5.35 2.25
C LYS A 79 5.23 -4.69 2.78
N ILE A 80 5.28 -3.37 2.84
CA ILE A 80 6.48 -2.69 3.35
C ILE A 80 6.62 -2.88 4.85
N ILE A 81 5.53 -2.81 5.62
CA ILE A 81 5.55 -3.14 7.05
C ILE A 81 6.06 -4.57 7.26
N TYR A 82 5.59 -5.53 6.45
CA TYR A 82 6.04 -6.91 6.54
C TYR A 82 7.52 -7.07 6.15
N ALA A 83 7.99 -6.37 5.15
CA ALA A 83 9.38 -6.42 4.73
C ALA A 83 10.34 -5.87 5.79
N GLU A 84 9.95 -4.80 6.48
CA GLU A 84 10.79 -4.07 7.44
C GLU A 84 10.61 -4.53 8.89
N ALA A 85 9.40 -4.98 9.27
CA ALA A 85 9.01 -5.33 10.64
C ALA A 85 8.14 -6.60 10.68
N GLY A 86 8.37 -7.56 9.77
CA GLY A 86 7.53 -8.75 9.61
C GLY A 86 7.67 -9.82 10.68
N SER A 87 8.65 -9.72 11.58
CA SER A 87 8.81 -10.69 12.66
C SER A 87 7.59 -10.70 13.57
N ASN A 88 7.07 -11.90 13.86
CA ASN A 88 5.83 -12.08 14.62
C ASN A 88 5.95 -11.72 16.12
N TRP A 89 7.18 -11.59 16.64
CA TRP A 89 7.42 -11.17 18.03
C TRP A 89 7.56 -9.66 18.20
N LEU A 90 7.65 -8.88 17.10
CA LEU A 90 7.60 -7.43 17.19
C LEU A 90 6.17 -6.98 17.50
N ASP A 91 6.04 -6.03 18.42
CA ASP A 91 4.75 -5.50 18.80
C ASP A 91 4.07 -4.68 17.70
N MET A 92 2.82 -4.35 17.90
CA MET A 92 2.02 -3.60 16.94
C MET A 92 2.55 -2.17 16.76
N ASP A 93 3.01 -1.53 17.84
CA ASP A 93 3.51 -0.17 17.79
C ASP A 93 4.78 -0.06 16.94
N TRP A 94 5.66 -1.08 16.98
CA TRP A 94 6.81 -1.13 16.08
C TRP A 94 6.38 -1.22 14.62
N LYS A 95 5.45 -2.11 14.30
CA LYS A 95 4.93 -2.28 12.93
C LYS A 95 4.27 -0.99 12.43
N MET A 96 3.47 -0.37 13.29
CA MET A 96 2.81 0.91 12.97
C MET A 96 3.83 2.04 12.82
N ALA A 97 4.84 2.13 13.68
CA ALA A 97 5.89 3.16 13.58
C ALA A 97 6.62 3.11 12.22
N VAL A 98 6.93 1.89 11.75
CA VAL A 98 7.51 1.67 10.43
C VAL A 98 6.59 2.16 9.31
N GLY A 99 5.31 1.81 9.36
CA GLY A 99 4.32 2.24 8.37
C GLY A 99 4.05 3.75 8.43
N GLU A 100 4.05 4.34 9.63
CA GLU A 100 3.84 5.79 9.80
C GLU A 100 4.95 6.62 9.15
N VAL A 101 6.21 6.13 9.13
CA VAL A 101 7.29 6.79 8.39
C VAL A 101 6.98 6.90 6.90
N VAL A 102 6.36 5.87 6.30
CA VAL A 102 5.92 5.91 4.89
C VAL A 102 4.85 6.98 4.69
N LEU A 103 3.84 7.03 5.55
CA LEU A 103 2.76 8.04 5.48
C LEU A 103 3.29 9.45 5.72
N ASN A 104 4.24 9.63 6.65
CA ASN A 104 4.90 10.90 6.87
C ASN A 104 5.65 11.39 5.62
N ARG A 105 6.30 10.48 4.88
CA ARG A 105 6.92 10.83 3.61
C ARG A 105 5.90 11.29 2.58
N MET A 106 4.78 10.58 2.41
CA MET A 106 3.71 10.98 1.49
C MET A 106 3.15 12.38 1.82
N ALA A 107 3.05 12.70 3.10
CA ALA A 107 2.56 14.01 3.56
C ALA A 107 3.63 15.11 3.54
N SER A 108 4.88 14.78 3.25
CA SER A 108 6.03 15.68 3.35
C SER A 108 6.31 16.39 2.03
N PRO A 109 6.67 17.67 2.05
CA PRO A 109 7.11 18.39 0.85
C PRO A 109 8.48 17.92 0.29
N GLU A 110 9.21 17.05 1.03
CA GLU A 110 10.52 16.53 0.61
C GLU A 110 10.42 15.26 -0.24
N PHE A 111 9.25 14.60 -0.28
CA PHE A 111 9.06 13.30 -0.91
C PHE A 111 7.87 13.34 -1.89
N PRO A 112 7.73 12.31 -2.74
CA PRO A 112 6.53 12.15 -3.54
C PRO A 112 5.27 12.04 -2.68
N ASP A 113 4.13 12.44 -3.23
CA ASP A 113 2.84 12.47 -2.56
C ASP A 113 2.02 11.17 -2.69
N SER A 114 2.54 10.17 -3.41
CA SER A 114 1.93 8.86 -3.53
C SER A 114 2.77 7.76 -2.86
N MET A 115 2.10 6.80 -2.24
CA MET A 115 2.77 5.66 -1.59
C MET A 115 3.66 4.89 -2.57
N ARG A 116 3.16 4.66 -3.77
CA ARG A 116 3.91 3.97 -4.82
C ARG A 116 5.24 4.66 -5.11
N GLU A 117 5.20 5.98 -5.36
CA GLU A 117 6.41 6.73 -5.69
C GLU A 117 7.37 6.84 -4.52
N VAL A 118 6.87 6.98 -3.28
CA VAL A 118 7.70 6.92 -2.06
C VAL A 118 8.44 5.59 -1.96
N LEU A 119 7.76 4.46 -2.22
CA LEU A 119 8.37 3.13 -2.13
C LEU A 119 9.31 2.81 -3.31
N GLU A 120 9.14 3.49 -4.44
CA GLU A 120 9.96 3.33 -5.64
C GLU A 120 11.19 4.25 -5.67
N GLN A 121 11.38 5.11 -4.68
CA GLN A 121 12.57 5.98 -4.62
C GLN A 121 13.85 5.15 -4.56
N PRO A 122 14.86 5.47 -5.40
CA PRO A 122 16.11 4.75 -5.42
C PRO A 122 16.82 4.74 -4.07
N GLY A 123 17.17 3.55 -3.58
CA GLY A 123 17.93 3.38 -2.34
C GLY A 123 17.13 3.60 -1.04
N GLN A 124 15.80 3.77 -1.10
CA GLN A 124 14.97 3.97 0.09
C GLN A 124 14.29 2.67 0.54
N TYR A 125 13.53 2.05 -0.35
CA TYR A 125 12.80 0.82 -0.10
C TYR A 125 13.04 -0.22 -1.20
N TYR A 126 12.39 -1.37 -1.09
CA TYR A 126 12.39 -2.35 -2.16
C TYR A 126 11.57 -1.82 -3.33
N GLY A 127 12.24 -1.42 -4.40
CA GLY A 127 11.57 -0.88 -5.58
C GLY A 127 10.58 -1.88 -6.22
N ARG A 128 9.62 -1.34 -6.93
CA ARG A 128 8.54 -2.05 -7.65
C ARG A 128 8.99 -3.26 -8.47
N ASN A 129 10.21 -3.21 -9.02
CA ASN A 129 10.77 -4.29 -9.83
C ASN A 129 11.50 -5.36 -9.01
N ASN A 130 11.47 -5.29 -7.68
CA ASN A 130 12.07 -6.30 -6.84
C ASN A 130 11.14 -7.53 -6.74
N PRO A 131 11.55 -8.70 -7.30
CA PRO A 131 10.71 -9.91 -7.26
C PRO A 131 10.39 -10.36 -5.83
N TYR A 132 11.28 -10.10 -4.88
CA TYR A 132 11.04 -10.40 -3.47
C TYR A 132 9.85 -9.60 -2.95
N PHE A 133 9.85 -8.27 -3.11
CA PHE A 133 8.74 -7.42 -2.65
C PHE A 133 7.41 -7.78 -3.34
N ASN A 134 7.45 -8.03 -4.64
CA ASN A 134 6.24 -8.36 -5.41
C ASN A 134 5.57 -9.65 -4.94
N ASN A 135 6.37 -10.63 -4.49
CA ASN A 135 5.88 -11.93 -4.04
C ASN A 135 5.61 -12.01 -2.52
N LEU A 136 5.84 -10.93 -1.77
CA LEU A 136 5.54 -10.91 -0.34
C LEU A 136 4.06 -11.16 -0.08
N LYS A 137 3.80 -12.02 0.91
CA LYS A 137 2.49 -12.26 1.50
C LYS A 137 2.55 -11.81 2.96
N PRO A 138 2.06 -10.61 3.26
CA PRO A 138 2.11 -10.06 4.59
C PRO A 138 1.38 -10.94 5.61
N LEU A 139 1.92 -11.02 6.81
CA LEU A 139 1.20 -11.62 7.93
C LEU A 139 0.01 -10.75 8.36
N PRO A 140 -1.03 -11.35 8.98
CA PRO A 140 -2.22 -10.62 9.42
C PRO A 140 -1.90 -9.39 10.28
N GLU A 141 -0.87 -9.44 11.11
CA GLU A 141 -0.46 -8.33 11.99
C GLU A 141 0.09 -7.14 11.19
N SER A 142 0.77 -7.38 10.06
CA SER A 142 1.24 -6.32 9.18
C SER A 142 0.11 -5.67 8.41
N VAL A 143 -0.91 -6.45 8.02
CA VAL A 143 -2.13 -5.96 7.38
C VAL A 143 -2.95 -5.13 8.37
N GLU A 144 -3.08 -5.60 9.61
CA GLU A 144 -3.76 -4.88 10.67
C GLU A 144 -3.08 -3.55 11.00
N ALA A 145 -1.74 -3.52 11.09
CA ALA A 145 -0.99 -2.28 11.30
C ALA A 145 -1.24 -1.27 10.15
N ALA A 146 -1.20 -1.73 8.91
CA ALA A 146 -1.49 -0.90 7.74
C ALA A 146 -2.91 -0.35 7.76
N ARG A 147 -3.91 -1.19 8.07
CA ARG A 147 -5.32 -0.80 8.17
C ARG A 147 -5.52 0.30 9.21
N ARG A 148 -5.01 0.12 10.43
CA ARG A 148 -5.11 1.10 11.51
C ARG A 148 -4.51 2.45 11.15
N LEU A 149 -3.34 2.43 10.50
CA LEU A 149 -2.68 3.65 10.02
C LEU A 149 -3.50 4.37 8.94
N LEU A 150 -4.06 3.64 7.97
CA LEU A 150 -4.89 4.22 6.91
C LEU A 150 -6.24 4.72 7.45
N GLU A 151 -6.74 4.15 8.54
CA GLU A 151 -7.90 4.65 9.27
C GLU A 151 -7.59 5.85 10.18
N GLY A 152 -6.34 6.32 10.20
CA GLY A 152 -5.94 7.55 10.87
C GLY A 152 -5.25 7.37 12.22
N GLU A 153 -5.05 6.15 12.69
CA GLU A 153 -4.29 5.91 13.94
C GLU A 153 -2.81 6.27 13.75
N ARG A 154 -2.19 6.80 14.79
CA ARG A 154 -0.77 7.22 14.78
C ARG A 154 -0.11 6.83 16.10
N VAL A 155 1.16 6.39 16.03
CA VAL A 155 1.99 6.02 17.18
C VAL A 155 3.17 6.97 17.38
N LEU A 156 3.70 7.55 16.29
CA LEU A 156 4.77 8.55 16.38
C LEU A 156 4.21 9.95 16.60
N SER A 157 3.09 10.28 15.92
CA SER A 157 2.44 11.59 15.96
C SER A 157 3.41 12.75 15.67
N GLN A 158 4.41 12.51 14.80
CA GLN A 158 5.49 13.45 14.47
C GLN A 158 5.74 13.45 12.96
N PRO A 159 5.16 14.40 12.21
CA PRO A 159 5.20 14.40 10.74
C PRO A 159 6.62 14.54 10.17
N GLY A 160 7.54 15.14 10.91
CA GLY A 160 8.94 15.29 10.49
C GLY A 160 9.80 14.05 10.71
N VAL A 161 9.28 12.94 11.23
CA VAL A 161 10.00 11.66 11.34
C VAL A 161 9.82 10.89 10.04
N VAL A 162 10.80 11.04 9.15
CA VAL A 162 10.72 10.55 7.75
C VAL A 162 11.81 9.54 7.39
N PHE A 163 12.73 9.26 8.29
CA PHE A 163 13.78 8.28 8.07
C PHE A 163 13.66 7.08 9.01
N GLN A 164 13.95 5.91 8.46
CA GLN A 164 14.04 4.65 9.15
C GLN A 164 15.25 3.88 8.64
N SER A 165 16.10 3.41 9.54
CA SER A 165 17.25 2.58 9.17
C SER A 165 17.88 1.91 10.40
N ASN A 166 18.87 1.04 10.16
CA ASN A 166 19.73 0.47 11.20
C ASN A 166 20.89 1.39 11.61
N PHE A 167 20.95 2.62 11.10
CA PHE A 167 21.91 3.64 11.47
C PHE A 167 21.22 5.02 11.59
N ARG A 168 21.87 5.96 12.26
CA ARG A 168 21.34 7.30 12.51
C ARG A 168 21.39 8.15 11.25
N GLN A 169 20.29 8.81 10.92
CA GLN A 169 20.12 9.67 9.74
C GLN A 169 19.55 11.04 10.09
N GLY A 170 19.43 11.89 9.08
CA GLY A 170 18.79 13.19 9.18
C GLY A 170 19.39 14.10 10.26
N SER A 171 18.55 14.89 10.91
CA SER A 171 18.95 15.81 11.97
C SER A 171 18.97 15.18 13.37
N GLY A 172 18.84 13.86 13.47
CA GLY A 172 18.95 13.12 14.71
C GLY A 172 17.84 12.07 14.91
N VAL A 173 18.04 11.25 15.94
CA VAL A 173 17.12 10.18 16.31
C VAL A 173 15.93 10.74 17.06
N PHE A 174 14.72 10.40 16.63
CA PHE A 174 13.48 10.59 17.38
C PHE A 174 13.25 9.42 18.34
N LEU A 175 13.31 8.18 17.82
CA LEU A 175 13.06 6.97 18.58
C LEU A 175 14.03 5.86 18.14
N GLU A 176 14.57 5.14 19.10
CA GLU A 176 15.29 3.89 18.85
C GLU A 176 14.40 2.72 19.30
N LEU A 177 14.04 1.89 18.35
CA LEU A 177 13.38 0.61 18.58
C LEU A 177 14.47 -0.48 18.64
N ARG A 178 14.53 -1.24 19.72
CA ARG A 178 15.58 -2.22 19.94
C ARG A 178 15.03 -3.62 20.18
N ASP A 179 15.53 -4.56 19.41
CA ASP A 179 15.26 -5.98 19.56
C ASP A 179 16.58 -6.75 19.74
N GLN A 180 16.54 -7.81 20.56
CA GLN A 180 17.75 -8.59 20.88
C GLN A 180 18.30 -9.38 19.69
N TYR A 181 17.49 -9.68 18.67
CA TYR A 181 17.89 -10.47 17.50
C TYR A 181 18.09 -9.59 16.26
N LEU A 182 17.26 -8.56 16.10
CA LEU A 182 17.27 -7.68 14.93
C LEU A 182 18.16 -6.46 15.11
N GLY A 183 18.59 -6.18 16.36
CA GLY A 183 19.36 -4.98 16.68
C GLY A 183 18.48 -3.73 16.81
N SER A 184 19.02 -2.59 16.39
CA SER A 184 18.31 -1.31 16.51
C SER A 184 17.79 -0.82 15.18
N THR A 185 16.54 -0.35 15.19
CA THR A 185 15.95 0.47 14.13
C THR A 185 15.83 1.89 14.66
N TYR A 186 16.42 2.84 13.96
CA TYR A 186 16.35 4.26 14.30
C TYR A 186 15.30 4.95 13.44
N LEU A 187 14.33 5.58 14.08
CA LEU A 187 13.39 6.49 13.47
C LEU A 187 13.94 7.91 13.64
N CYS A 188 14.18 8.59 12.55
CA CYS A 188 14.94 9.83 12.56
C CYS A 188 14.17 10.99 11.92
N TRP A 189 14.45 12.17 12.44
CA TRP A 189 13.94 13.41 11.90
C TRP A 189 14.50 13.72 10.51
N SER A 190 13.70 14.42 9.71
CA SER A 190 14.18 15.07 8.49
C SER A 190 15.43 15.90 8.75
N SER A 191 16.29 16.02 7.74
CA SER A 191 17.38 16.98 7.72
C SER A 191 16.87 18.42 7.64
N HIS A 192 15.62 18.63 7.20
CA HIS A 192 14.93 19.90 6.98
C HIS A 192 13.76 20.07 7.96
N ARG A 193 14.07 20.04 9.27
CA ARG A 193 13.04 20.11 10.32
C ARG A 193 12.17 21.36 10.25
N GLU A 194 12.68 22.43 9.69
CA GLU A 194 11.97 23.69 9.49
C GLU A 194 10.72 23.55 8.60
N LEU A 195 10.67 22.54 7.72
CA LEU A 195 9.51 22.28 6.86
C LEU A 195 8.30 21.70 7.60
N TYR A 196 8.49 21.23 8.84
CA TYR A 196 7.48 20.55 9.66
C TYR A 196 7.08 21.34 10.90
N GLN A 197 7.57 22.56 11.02
CA GLN A 197 7.22 23.47 12.11
C GLN A 197 6.03 24.32 11.66
N THR A 198 4.82 23.91 12.03
CA THR A 198 3.58 24.72 11.88
C THR A 198 3.19 25.34 13.20
#